data_8b2de902ed7641a1f1861ba83a616d9a
#
_entry.id   8b2de902ed7641a1f1861ba83a616d9a
#
_cell.length_a   1.000
_cell.length_b   1.000
_cell.length_c   1.000
_cell.angle_alpha   90.00
_cell.angle_beta   90.00
_cell.angle_gamma   90.00
#
_symmetry.space_group_name_H-M   'P 1'
#
loop_
_entity.id
_entity.type
_entity.pdbx_description
1 polymer ?
#
loop_
_entity_poly.entity_id
_entity_poly.type
_entity_poly.pdbx_seq_one_letter_code
_entity_poly.pdbx_strand_id
1 'polypeptide(L)'
;MKDNSKIKKAIAYIINYFQEHYSIENLGSVKLNKILWFCEENFIYKYNKPFLNLTFVKKEMGPVPNNIKDILDEMVEEKSIFIWETDKQYNNSRFKRQFVCIETPNVNDFTREELITLDLFINKFANEKANNLSELSHDEQYNNTKMGGVLYPEMVLLNKVNFETPKL
;
A
#
# COMPACT_ATOMS: atom_id res chain seq x y z
N MET A 1 -3.39 8.34 -21.16
CA MET A 1 -3.58 7.20 -20.21
C MET A 1 -2.43 7.21 -19.23
N LYS A 2 -2.71 7.18 -17.94
CA LYS A 2 -1.64 7.13 -16.94
C LYS A 2 -0.98 5.75 -16.99
N ASP A 3 0.33 5.70 -17.05
CA ASP A 3 1.07 4.44 -17.04
C ASP A 3 0.99 3.84 -15.62
N ASN A 4 0.26 2.74 -15.47
CA ASN A 4 0.12 2.01 -14.21
C ASN A 4 1.20 0.93 -14.01
N SER A 5 2.20 0.87 -14.89
CA SER A 5 3.22 -0.19 -14.85
C SER A 5 3.96 -0.24 -13.51
N LYS A 6 4.38 0.90 -12.99
CA LYS A 6 5.17 0.98 -11.75
C LYS A 6 4.38 0.51 -10.54
N ILE A 7 3.12 0.93 -10.40
CA ILE A 7 2.29 0.49 -9.27
C ILE A 7 1.96 -0.99 -9.35
N LYS A 8 1.68 -1.53 -10.53
CA LYS A 8 1.45 -2.98 -10.71
C LYS A 8 2.67 -3.79 -10.25
N LYS A 9 3.87 -3.37 -10.64
CA LYS A 9 5.11 -4.00 -10.20
C LYS A 9 5.31 -3.92 -8.69
N ALA A 10 5.04 -2.77 -8.08
CA ALA A 10 5.11 -2.59 -6.64
C ALA A 10 4.10 -3.47 -5.90
N ILE A 11 2.87 -3.54 -6.36
CA ILE A 11 1.83 -4.41 -5.78
C ILE A 11 2.25 -5.88 -5.88
N ALA A 12 2.70 -6.33 -7.04
CA ALA A 12 3.18 -7.70 -7.22
C ALA A 12 4.35 -8.03 -6.28
N TYR A 13 5.30 -7.10 -6.12
CA TYR A 13 6.41 -7.24 -5.20
C TYR A 13 5.96 -7.39 -3.74
N ILE A 14 5.03 -6.54 -3.30
CA ILE A 14 4.47 -6.60 -1.94
C ILE A 14 3.79 -7.94 -1.70
N ILE A 15 2.93 -8.37 -2.63
CA ILE A 15 2.20 -9.64 -2.51
C ILE A 15 3.18 -10.83 -2.46
N ASN A 16 4.15 -10.85 -3.37
CA ASN A 16 5.14 -11.92 -3.42
C ASN A 16 5.99 -11.99 -2.15
N TYR A 17 6.36 -10.83 -1.60
CA TYR A 17 7.13 -10.76 -0.35
C TYR A 17 6.36 -11.36 0.84
N PHE A 18 5.07 -11.05 0.97
CA PHE A 18 4.22 -11.69 1.99
C PHE A 18 4.08 -13.19 1.77
N GLN A 19 3.93 -13.60 0.53
CA GLN A 19 3.80 -15.02 0.16
C GLN A 19 5.06 -15.83 0.50
N GLU A 20 6.25 -15.26 0.32
CA GLU A 20 7.52 -15.96 0.55
C GLU A 20 8.02 -15.88 2.00
N HIS A 21 7.78 -14.77 2.70
CA HIS A 21 8.41 -14.49 3.98
C HIS A 21 7.44 -14.41 5.17
N TYR A 22 6.16 -14.28 4.89
CA TYR A 22 5.10 -14.19 5.91
C TYR A 22 3.97 -15.17 5.56
N SER A 23 2.73 -14.74 5.74
CA SER A 23 1.55 -15.46 5.28
C SER A 23 0.70 -14.57 4.39
N ILE A 24 0.11 -15.15 3.34
CA ILE A 24 -0.85 -14.41 2.49
C ILE A 24 -2.02 -13.84 3.29
N GLU A 25 -2.36 -14.46 4.41
CA GLU A 25 -3.42 -13.99 5.31
C GLU A 25 -3.05 -12.70 6.05
N ASN A 26 -1.75 -12.41 6.17
CA ASN A 26 -1.25 -11.22 6.86
C ASN A 26 -1.33 -9.97 5.99
N LEU A 27 -1.51 -10.11 4.70
CA LEU A 27 -1.70 -8.99 3.79
C LEU A 27 -3.16 -8.63 3.62
N GLY A 28 -3.88 -8.01 3.44
CA GLY A 28 -5.26 -7.64 3.14
C GLY A 28 -5.30 -6.29 2.44
N SER A 29 -6.46 -5.90 1.96
CA SER A 29 -6.61 -4.64 1.22
C SER A 29 -6.18 -3.42 2.03
N VAL A 30 -6.53 -3.35 3.31
CA VAL A 30 -6.16 -2.21 4.18
C VAL A 30 -4.65 -2.11 4.31
N LYS A 31 -3.97 -3.21 4.62
CA LYS A 31 -2.52 -3.22 4.76
C LYS A 31 -1.80 -2.90 3.46
N LEU A 32 -2.26 -3.45 2.35
CA LEU A 32 -1.72 -3.12 1.02
C LEU A 32 -1.78 -1.61 0.75
N ASN A 33 -2.93 -1.00 0.96
CA ASN A 33 -3.11 0.44 0.77
C ASN A 33 -2.21 1.27 1.70
N LYS A 34 -1.99 0.81 2.95
CA LYS A 34 -1.10 1.50 3.89
C LYS A 34 0.36 1.40 3.49
N ILE A 35 0.80 0.23 3.03
CA ILE A 35 2.17 0.08 2.52
C ILE A 35 2.39 1.04 1.35
N LEU A 36 1.47 1.10 0.40
CA LEU A 36 1.57 2.01 -0.75
C LEU A 36 1.61 3.49 -0.31
N TRP A 37 0.75 3.90 0.62
CA TRP A 37 0.73 5.26 1.15
C TRP A 37 2.04 5.64 1.83
N PHE A 38 2.50 4.84 2.78
CA PHE A 38 3.71 5.14 3.53
C PHE A 38 4.99 5.03 2.69
N CYS A 39 5.03 4.14 1.71
CA CYS A 39 6.12 4.11 0.74
C CYS A 39 6.21 5.42 -0.04
N GLU A 40 5.08 5.92 -0.53
CA GLU A 40 5.04 7.19 -1.28
C GLU A 40 5.49 8.37 -0.41
N GLU A 41 4.91 8.53 0.79
CA GLU A 41 5.29 9.60 1.72
C GLU A 41 6.78 9.56 2.08
N ASN A 42 7.29 8.39 2.47
CA ASN A 42 8.67 8.22 2.88
C ASN A 42 9.65 8.50 1.74
N PHE A 43 9.32 8.03 0.54
CA PHE A 43 10.16 8.26 -0.63
C PHE A 43 10.23 9.75 -1.01
N ILE A 44 9.09 10.44 -0.99
CA ILE A 44 9.04 11.89 -1.20
C ILE A 44 9.84 12.62 -0.13
N TYR A 45 9.68 12.23 1.14
CA TYR A 45 10.41 12.85 2.24
C TYR A 45 11.92 12.72 2.09
N LYS A 46 12.42 11.53 1.75
CA LYS A 46 13.86 11.24 1.64
C LYS A 46 14.50 11.78 0.37
N TYR A 47 13.79 11.68 -0.75
CA TYR A 47 14.38 11.90 -2.07
C TYR A 47 13.77 13.07 -2.83
N ASN A 48 12.77 13.73 -2.26
CA ASN A 48 12.05 14.87 -2.85
C ASN A 48 11.51 14.59 -4.26
N LYS A 49 11.08 13.39 -4.49
CA LYS A 49 10.45 12.93 -5.74
C LYS A 49 9.45 11.81 -5.47
N PRO A 50 8.40 11.66 -6.28
CA PRO A 50 7.45 10.57 -6.12
C PRO A 50 8.10 9.22 -6.47
N PHE A 51 7.59 8.17 -5.83
CA PHE A 51 7.91 6.78 -6.17
C PHE A 51 6.86 6.19 -7.13
N LEU A 52 5.62 6.16 -6.69
CA LEU A 52 4.50 5.57 -7.42
C LEU A 52 3.69 6.59 -8.20
N ASN A 53 3.79 7.85 -7.81
CA ASN A 53 3.06 8.97 -8.42
C ASN A 53 1.54 8.73 -8.48
N LEU A 54 0.97 8.32 -7.36
CA LEU A 54 -0.44 7.98 -7.24
C LEU A 54 -1.25 9.15 -6.68
N THR A 55 -2.53 9.19 -7.07
CA THR A 55 -3.53 10.03 -6.39
C THR A 55 -4.19 9.20 -5.30
N PHE A 56 -4.10 9.67 -4.06
CA PHE A 56 -4.76 9.05 -2.91
C PHE A 56 -6.02 9.82 -2.52
N VAL A 57 -7.01 9.10 -2.02
CA VAL A 57 -8.25 9.67 -1.51
C VAL A 57 -8.53 9.17 -0.10
N LYS A 58 -9.21 10.00 0.68
CA LYS A 58 -9.65 9.64 2.03
C LYS A 58 -10.76 8.61 1.98
N LYS A 59 -10.54 7.46 2.60
CA LYS A 59 -11.55 6.44 2.91
C LYS A 59 -11.60 6.21 4.42
N GLU A 60 -12.61 5.47 4.87
CA GLU A 60 -12.84 5.22 6.31
C GLU A 60 -11.62 4.65 7.03
N MET A 61 -10.92 3.71 6.41
CA MET A 61 -9.74 3.05 6.97
C MET A 61 -8.43 3.74 6.60
N GLY A 62 -8.47 4.95 6.06
CA GLY A 62 -7.29 5.75 5.72
C GLY A 62 -7.11 6.02 4.23
N PRO A 63 -5.93 6.52 3.83
CA PRO A 63 -5.62 6.79 2.43
C PRO A 63 -5.69 5.54 1.56
N VAL A 64 -6.28 5.69 0.37
CA VAL A 64 -6.41 4.62 -0.63
C VAL A 64 -6.08 5.20 -2.01
N PRO A 65 -5.28 4.51 -2.85
CA PRO A 65 -5.11 4.95 -4.23
C PRO A 65 -6.46 5.01 -4.95
N ASN A 66 -6.73 6.12 -5.60
CA ASN A 66 -8.06 6.38 -6.21
C ASN A 66 -8.50 5.31 -7.22
N ASN A 67 -7.54 4.72 -7.92
CA ASN A 67 -7.77 3.73 -8.97
C ASN A 67 -7.34 2.30 -8.60
N ILE A 68 -7.18 2.02 -7.31
CA ILE A 68 -6.65 0.71 -6.86
C ILE A 68 -7.49 -0.48 -7.35
N LYS A 69 -8.83 -0.31 -7.38
CA LYS A 69 -9.71 -1.36 -7.86
C LYS A 69 -9.44 -1.70 -9.33
N ASP A 70 -9.37 -0.70 -10.19
CA ASP A 70 -9.13 -0.91 -11.62
C ASP A 70 -7.74 -1.53 -11.86
N ILE A 71 -6.74 -1.10 -11.12
CA ILE A 71 -5.38 -1.66 -11.19
C ILE A 71 -5.38 -3.15 -10.81
N LEU A 72 -6.04 -3.50 -9.71
CA LEU A 72 -6.12 -4.90 -9.28
C LEU A 72 -6.91 -5.76 -10.26
N ASP A 73 -8.02 -5.25 -10.80
CA ASP A 73 -8.81 -5.94 -11.82
C ASP A 73 -7.96 -6.19 -13.09
N GLU A 74 -7.20 -5.20 -13.56
CA GLU A 74 -6.26 -5.35 -14.68
C GLU A 74 -5.19 -6.43 -14.39
N MET A 75 -4.62 -6.43 -13.18
CA MET A 75 -3.60 -7.42 -12.79
C MET A 75 -4.17 -8.85 -12.77
N VAL A 76 -5.43 -9.02 -12.38
CA VAL A 76 -6.13 -10.32 -12.45
C VAL A 76 -6.37 -10.74 -13.90
N GLU A 77 -6.81 -9.82 -14.77
CA GLU A 77 -7.00 -10.09 -16.20
C GLU A 77 -5.68 -10.45 -16.90
N GLU A 78 -4.59 -9.79 -16.54
CA GLU A 78 -3.23 -10.07 -17.02
C GLU A 78 -2.65 -11.37 -16.44
N LYS A 79 -3.33 -11.99 -15.48
CA LYS A 79 -2.89 -13.21 -14.76
C LYS A 79 -1.59 -13.03 -13.99
N SER A 80 -1.29 -11.82 -13.56
CA SER A 80 -0.12 -11.54 -12.71
C SER A 80 -0.40 -11.82 -11.25
N ILE A 81 -1.64 -11.65 -10.81
CA ILE A 81 -2.11 -11.97 -9.46
C ILE A 81 -3.44 -12.72 -9.48
N PHE A 82 -3.73 -13.38 -8.36
CA PHE A 82 -5.05 -13.93 -8.06
C PHE A 82 -5.59 -13.29 -6.78
N ILE A 83 -6.88 -12.96 -6.75
CA ILE A 83 -7.55 -12.41 -5.57
C ILE A 83 -8.58 -13.40 -5.08
N TRP A 84 -8.44 -13.80 -3.83
CA TRP A 84 -9.42 -14.64 -3.15
C TRP A 84 -10.21 -13.79 -2.17
N GLU A 85 -11.52 -13.80 -2.31
CA GLU A 85 -12.45 -13.21 -1.35
C GLU A 85 -13.06 -14.29 -0.48
N THR A 86 -12.80 -14.22 0.83
CA THR A 86 -13.43 -15.13 1.79
C THR A 86 -14.65 -14.46 2.40
N ASP A 87 -15.78 -15.15 2.34
CA ASP A 87 -17.00 -14.76 3.05
C ASP A 87 -16.79 -14.99 4.55
N LYS A 88 -16.67 -13.93 5.34
CA LYS A 88 -16.69 -14.06 6.78
C LYS A 88 -18.13 -14.20 7.26
N GLN A 89 -18.58 -15.44 7.43
CA GLN A 89 -19.88 -15.75 8.03
C GLN A 89 -20.03 -15.39 9.51
N TYR A 90 -19.04 -14.73 10.12
CA TYR A 90 -19.09 -14.34 11.52
C TYR A 90 -18.96 -12.84 11.70
N ASN A 91 -20.08 -12.21 12.04
CA ASN A 91 -20.24 -10.85 12.56
C ASN A 91 -19.60 -9.72 11.77
N ASN A 92 -20.41 -9.05 10.95
CA ASN A 92 -20.15 -7.86 10.14
C ASN A 92 -19.42 -8.10 8.81
N SER A 93 -20.16 -8.53 7.80
CA SER A 93 -20.17 -8.23 6.36
C SER A 93 -18.96 -7.55 5.68
N ARG A 94 -17.73 -7.79 6.10
CA ARG A 94 -16.53 -7.35 5.36
C ARG A 94 -15.86 -8.58 4.76
N PHE A 95 -15.87 -8.67 3.43
CA PHE A 95 -15.07 -9.64 2.68
C PHE A 95 -13.59 -9.43 3.01
N LYS A 96 -12.92 -10.49 3.40
CA LYS A 96 -11.46 -10.49 3.53
C LYS A 96 -10.85 -10.87 2.19
N ARG A 97 -10.10 -9.96 1.59
CA ARG A 97 -9.34 -10.24 0.38
C ARG A 97 -7.97 -10.80 0.73
N GLN A 98 -7.59 -11.85 0.03
CA GLN A 98 -6.24 -12.39 0.03
C GLN A 98 -5.66 -12.31 -1.37
N PHE A 99 -4.38 -12.03 -1.47
CA PHE A 99 -3.69 -11.83 -2.74
C PHE A 99 -2.62 -12.89 -2.92
N VAL A 100 -2.54 -13.45 -4.11
CA VAL A 100 -1.50 -14.41 -4.50
C VAL A 100 -0.83 -13.88 -5.77
N CYS A 101 0.51 -13.83 -5.74
CA CYS A 101 1.32 -13.48 -6.89
C CYS A 101 1.52 -14.73 -7.74
N ILE A 102 1.21 -14.65 -9.03
CA ILE A 102 1.35 -15.76 -9.99
C ILE A 102 2.73 -15.71 -10.65
N GLU A 103 3.15 -14.52 -11.04
CA GLU A 103 4.46 -14.30 -11.67
C GLU A 103 5.43 -13.67 -10.68
N THR A 104 6.60 -14.27 -10.51
CA THR A 104 7.64 -13.71 -9.64
C THR A 104 8.08 -12.33 -10.15
N PRO A 105 7.99 -11.28 -9.33
CA PRO A 105 8.41 -9.95 -9.71
C PRO A 105 9.90 -9.88 -10.01
N ASN A 106 10.27 -9.05 -10.99
CA ASN A 106 11.67 -8.79 -11.29
C ASN A 106 12.18 -7.62 -10.43
N VAL A 107 13.11 -7.90 -9.52
CA VAL A 107 13.71 -6.87 -8.66
C VAL A 107 14.46 -5.79 -9.45
N ASN A 108 14.92 -6.09 -10.65
CA ASN A 108 15.60 -5.12 -11.52
C ASN A 108 14.66 -4.04 -12.08
N ASP A 109 13.34 -4.20 -11.90
CA ASP A 109 12.36 -3.16 -12.23
C ASP A 109 12.37 -1.96 -11.25
N PHE A 110 13.12 -2.09 -10.15
CA PHE A 110 13.21 -1.08 -9.10
C PHE A 110 14.66 -0.59 -8.92
N THR A 111 14.78 0.68 -8.53
CA THR A 111 16.04 1.18 -7.99
C THR A 111 16.30 0.60 -6.60
N ARG A 112 17.55 0.71 -6.14
CA ARG A 112 17.92 0.27 -4.78
C ARG A 112 17.10 1.01 -3.71
N GLU A 113 16.91 2.31 -3.87
CA GLU A 113 16.17 3.16 -2.95
C GLU A 113 14.68 2.76 -2.89
N GLU A 114 14.10 2.41 -4.03
CA GLU A 114 12.74 1.91 -4.13
C GLU A 114 12.55 0.57 -3.39
N LEU A 115 13.49 -0.37 -3.59
CA LEU A 115 13.47 -1.67 -2.89
C LEU A 115 13.62 -1.49 -1.38
N ILE A 116 14.56 -0.66 -0.94
CA ILE A 116 14.75 -0.37 0.49
C ILE A 116 13.45 0.19 1.10
N THR A 117 12.77 1.07 0.39
CA THR A 117 11.52 1.66 0.86
C THR A 117 10.40 0.61 0.94
N LEU A 118 10.24 -0.23 -0.08
CA LEU A 118 9.26 -1.32 -0.07
C LEU A 118 9.53 -2.30 1.08
N ASP A 119 10.75 -2.78 1.20
CA ASP A 119 11.13 -3.74 2.24
C ASP A 119 10.93 -3.18 3.64
N LEU A 120 11.25 -1.91 3.85
CA LEU A 120 11.06 -1.23 5.13
C LEU A 120 9.59 -1.31 5.59
N PHE A 121 8.65 -0.90 4.75
CA PHE A 121 7.24 -0.84 5.14
C PHE A 121 6.57 -2.20 5.11
N ILE A 122 6.96 -3.11 4.23
CA ILE A 122 6.50 -4.51 4.27
C ILE A 122 6.85 -5.14 5.62
N ASN A 123 8.12 -5.08 6.01
CA ASN A 123 8.57 -5.71 7.26
C ASN A 123 8.02 -5.00 8.50
N LYS A 124 7.92 -3.67 8.47
CA LYS A 124 7.35 -2.89 9.56
C LYS A 124 5.89 -3.25 9.82
N PHE A 125 5.12 -3.47 8.78
CA PHE A 125 3.66 -3.64 8.87
C PHE A 125 3.22 -5.11 8.80
N ALA A 126 4.10 -6.05 8.51
CA ALA A 126 3.76 -7.44 8.28
C ALA A 126 2.91 -8.06 9.40
N ASN A 127 3.27 -7.82 10.64
CA ASN A 127 2.60 -8.37 11.82
C ASN A 127 1.63 -7.39 12.50
N GLU A 128 1.48 -6.19 11.95
CA GLU A 128 0.57 -5.19 12.50
C GLU A 128 -0.88 -5.47 12.11
N LYS A 129 -1.79 -5.17 13.04
CA LYS A 129 -3.22 -5.24 12.76
C LYS A 129 -3.67 -4.09 11.86
N ALA A 130 -4.62 -4.35 10.98
CA ALA A 130 -5.17 -3.35 10.07
C ALA A 130 -5.68 -2.09 10.78
N ASN A 131 -6.32 -2.23 11.95
CA ASN A 131 -6.81 -1.09 12.73
C ASN A 131 -5.66 -0.19 13.21
N ASN A 132 -4.55 -0.77 13.70
CA ASN A 132 -3.39 0.02 14.13
C ASN A 132 -2.78 0.81 12.96
N LEU A 133 -2.69 0.19 11.79
CA LEU A 133 -2.19 0.85 10.58
C LEU A 133 -3.14 1.94 10.08
N SER A 134 -4.45 1.71 10.24
CA SER A 134 -5.46 2.71 9.94
C SER A 134 -5.26 3.96 10.79
N GLU A 135 -5.17 3.80 12.13
CA GLU A 135 -4.94 4.90 13.05
C GLU A 135 -3.63 5.66 12.75
N LEU A 136 -2.56 4.94 12.44
CA LEU A 136 -1.28 5.54 12.10
C LEU A 136 -1.36 6.46 10.86
N SER A 137 -2.24 6.16 9.92
CA SER A 137 -2.47 6.96 8.71
C SER A 137 -3.43 8.13 8.89
N HIS A 138 -4.09 8.24 10.05
CA HIS A 138 -5.04 9.31 10.37
C HIS A 138 -4.32 10.52 10.95
N ASP A 139 -3.48 11.16 10.15
CA ASP A 139 -2.75 12.37 10.50
C ASP A 139 -3.62 13.65 10.41
N GLU A 140 -3.01 14.80 10.60
CA GLU A 140 -3.71 16.08 10.55
C GLU A 140 -4.34 16.32 9.16
N GLN A 141 -3.63 16.01 8.08
CA GLN A 141 -4.17 16.15 6.73
C GLN A 141 -5.40 15.27 6.55
N TYR A 142 -5.32 14.02 6.99
CA TYR A 142 -6.44 13.08 6.92
C TYR A 142 -7.66 13.63 7.68
N ASN A 143 -7.45 14.09 8.92
CA ASN A 143 -8.53 14.58 9.76
C ASN A 143 -9.21 15.84 9.20
N ASN A 144 -8.45 16.71 8.52
CA ASN A 144 -8.93 17.94 7.93
C ASN A 144 -9.50 17.79 6.51
N THR A 145 -9.45 16.60 5.94
CA THR A 145 -9.96 16.29 4.60
C THR A 145 -11.33 15.63 4.72
N LYS A 146 -12.29 16.04 3.88
CA LYS A 146 -13.59 15.37 3.81
C LYS A 146 -13.46 13.96 3.21
N MET A 147 -14.41 13.08 3.56
CA MET A 147 -14.48 11.74 3.00
C MET A 147 -14.53 11.79 1.45
N GLY A 148 -13.69 10.98 0.79
CA GLY A 148 -13.52 10.99 -0.67
C GLY A 148 -12.61 12.10 -1.19
N GLY A 149 -12.18 13.04 -0.35
CA GLY A 149 -11.26 14.13 -0.73
C GLY A 149 -9.86 13.61 -1.02
N VAL A 150 -9.12 14.35 -1.84
CA VAL A 150 -7.74 14.02 -2.21
C VAL A 150 -6.80 14.22 -1.03
N LEU A 151 -5.91 13.26 -0.83
CA LEU A 151 -4.81 13.32 0.12
C LEU A 151 -3.49 13.38 -0.64
N TYR A 152 -2.60 14.25 -0.19
CA TYR A 152 -1.33 14.56 -0.84
C TYR A 152 -0.17 13.99 -0.02
N PRO A 153 0.52 12.94 -0.52
CA PRO A 153 1.71 12.43 0.18
C PRO A 153 2.80 13.50 0.33
N GLU A 154 2.84 14.47 -0.58
CA GLU A 154 3.79 15.60 -0.58
C GLU A 154 3.66 16.52 0.65
N MET A 155 2.53 16.48 1.34
CA MET A 155 2.31 17.25 2.58
C MET A 155 3.28 16.86 3.69
N VAL A 156 3.89 15.67 3.59
CA VAL A 156 4.95 15.24 4.51
C VAL A 156 6.14 16.21 4.55
N LEU A 157 6.41 16.89 3.45
CA LEU A 157 7.47 17.91 3.36
C LEU A 157 7.18 19.16 4.19
N LEU A 158 5.90 19.47 4.39
CA LEU A 158 5.46 20.63 5.17
C LEU A 158 5.34 20.33 6.66
N ASN A 159 4.91 19.13 7.02
CA ASN A 159 4.54 18.78 8.39
C ASN A 159 5.71 18.25 9.23
N LYS A 160 6.94 18.20 8.71
CA LYS A 160 8.11 17.63 9.41
C LYS A 160 7.79 16.34 10.17
N VAL A 161 7.03 15.45 9.52
CA VAL A 161 6.74 14.13 10.08
C VAL A 161 8.08 13.42 10.23
N ASN A 162 8.52 13.23 11.46
CA ASN A 162 9.66 12.40 11.76
C ASN A 162 9.27 10.97 11.41
N PHE A 163 9.64 10.53 10.20
CA PHE A 163 9.77 9.11 9.90
C PHE A 163 11.00 8.61 10.66
N GLU A 164 10.94 8.67 11.99
CA GLU A 164 11.90 7.94 12.78
C GLU A 164 11.79 6.48 12.35
N THR A 165 12.91 5.97 11.85
CA THR A 165 13.06 4.53 11.65
C THR A 165 12.60 3.90 12.96
N PRO A 166 11.60 3.01 12.96
CA PRO A 166 11.24 2.36 14.20
C PRO A 166 12.48 1.70 14.73
N LYS A 167 12.82 2.01 15.96
CA LYS A 167 13.80 1.20 16.66
C LYS A 167 13.24 -0.21 16.66
N LEU A 168 13.88 -1.06 15.88
CA LEU A 168 13.66 -2.49 15.90
C LEU A 168 13.90 -2.99 17.33
#